data_5dfc9814f7277b9c66834bf2baaa9636
#
_entry.id   5dfc9814f7277b9c66834bf2baaa9636
#
_cell.length_a   1.000
_cell.length_b   1.000
_cell.length_c   1.000
_cell.angle_alpha   90.00
_cell.angle_beta   90.00
_cell.angle_gamma   90.00
#
_symmetry.space_group_name_H-M   'P 1'
#
loop_
_entity.id
_entity.type
_entity.pdbx_description
1 polymer ?
#
loop_
_entity_poly.entity_id
_entity_poly.type
_entity_poly.pdbx_seq_one_letter_code
_entity_poly.pdbx_strand_id
1 'polypeptide(L)'
;MNTKPIVLVVMDGVGVSDKELGNAVKSAYTPNLDYLMENCSWTAIKAHGTAVGLPSDDDMGNSEVGHNAIGCGQVYSQGAKLVGESIANGSIYQSETWKKLVENAKGHTLHFLGLLSDGNVHSNISHLLAMITQAKKEGLNRIRVHCLMDGRDVPETSGLNYIKQLEDHMASLNDDTFDAKIASGGGRIFLMIRRPPRSTLVGSVRCV
;
A
#
# COMPACT_ATOMS: atom_id res chain seq x y z
N MET A 1 -9.58 -36.83 -24.25
CA MET A 1 -10.48 -35.67 -24.24
C MET A 1 -9.82 -34.55 -25.03
N ASN A 2 -10.43 -34.09 -26.12
CA ASN A 2 -9.86 -32.99 -26.92
C ASN A 2 -10.18 -31.69 -26.18
N THR A 3 -9.32 -31.25 -25.28
CA THR A 3 -9.47 -29.99 -24.54
C THR A 3 -9.08 -28.84 -25.49
N LYS A 4 -10.09 -28.06 -25.91
CA LYS A 4 -9.83 -26.83 -26.66
C LYS A 4 -9.09 -25.85 -25.74
N PRO A 5 -8.11 -25.09 -26.24
CA PRO A 5 -7.42 -24.09 -25.45
C PRO A 5 -8.39 -22.99 -24.98
N ILE A 6 -8.19 -22.53 -23.74
CA ILE A 6 -8.89 -21.36 -23.20
C ILE A 6 -7.93 -20.18 -23.30
N VAL A 7 -8.41 -19.06 -23.81
CA VAL A 7 -7.65 -17.79 -23.86
C VAL A 7 -8.29 -16.82 -22.89
N LEU A 8 -7.54 -16.41 -21.87
CA LEU A 8 -7.93 -15.34 -20.95
C LEU A 8 -7.27 -14.04 -21.38
N VAL A 9 -8.06 -13.02 -21.70
CA VAL A 9 -7.56 -11.69 -22.06
C VAL A 9 -7.93 -10.73 -20.93
N VAL A 10 -6.92 -10.16 -20.25
CA VAL A 10 -7.10 -9.12 -19.24
C VAL A 10 -6.84 -7.77 -19.90
N MET A 11 -7.88 -6.93 -19.99
CA MET A 11 -7.78 -5.59 -20.54
C MET A 11 -7.70 -4.59 -19.38
N ASP A 12 -6.49 -4.15 -19.05
CA ASP A 12 -6.27 -3.18 -17.98
C ASP A 12 -6.71 -1.77 -18.42
N GLY A 13 -7.25 -0.99 -17.48
CA GLY A 13 -7.74 0.35 -17.74
C GLY A 13 -9.10 0.44 -18.47
N VAL A 14 -9.80 -0.68 -18.65
CA VAL A 14 -11.15 -0.74 -19.24
C VAL A 14 -12.17 -1.00 -18.14
N GLY A 15 -13.01 0.00 -17.87
CA GLY A 15 -14.09 -0.09 -16.87
C GLY A 15 -15.47 0.15 -17.48
N VAL A 16 -16.51 -0.29 -16.79
CA VAL A 16 -17.90 -0.02 -17.16
C VAL A 16 -18.32 1.34 -16.58
N SER A 17 -18.75 2.26 -17.45
CA SER A 17 -19.23 3.59 -17.05
C SER A 17 -20.20 4.15 -18.07
N ASP A 18 -21.27 4.80 -17.59
CA ASP A 18 -22.25 5.47 -18.45
C ASP A 18 -21.82 6.88 -18.88
N LYS A 19 -20.76 7.42 -18.27
CA LYS A 19 -20.22 8.73 -18.63
C LYS A 19 -19.63 8.72 -20.04
N GLU A 20 -19.89 9.75 -20.83
CA GLU A 20 -19.29 9.93 -22.16
C GLU A 20 -18.00 10.76 -22.09
N LEU A 21 -18.04 11.86 -21.33
CA LEU A 21 -16.89 12.74 -21.18
C LEU A 21 -15.76 12.04 -20.42
N GLY A 22 -14.60 11.95 -21.06
CA GLY A 22 -13.42 11.29 -20.50
C GLY A 22 -13.46 9.75 -20.58
N ASN A 23 -14.44 9.17 -21.27
CA ASN A 23 -14.56 7.74 -21.48
C ASN A 23 -14.04 7.33 -22.85
N ALA A 24 -12.76 7.01 -22.93
CA ALA A 24 -12.13 6.62 -24.19
C ALA A 24 -12.70 5.31 -24.76
N VAL A 25 -13.21 4.41 -23.92
CA VAL A 25 -13.83 3.15 -24.37
C VAL A 25 -15.10 3.44 -25.17
N LYS A 26 -15.97 4.34 -24.68
CA LYS A 26 -17.18 4.75 -25.41
C LYS A 26 -16.89 5.55 -26.68
N SER A 27 -15.78 6.30 -26.69
CA SER A 27 -15.38 7.13 -27.83
C SER A 27 -14.63 6.35 -28.92
N ALA A 28 -14.11 5.18 -28.60
CA ALA A 28 -13.35 4.37 -29.53
C ALA A 28 -14.27 3.56 -30.45
N TYR A 29 -13.76 3.24 -31.65
CA TYR A 29 -14.41 2.31 -32.56
C TYR A 29 -14.07 0.88 -32.15
N THR A 30 -15.02 0.19 -31.49
CA THR A 30 -14.80 -1.12 -30.85
C THR A 30 -15.77 -2.22 -31.33
N PRO A 31 -15.92 -2.46 -32.64
CA PRO A 31 -16.97 -3.34 -33.20
C PRO A 31 -16.91 -4.77 -32.67
N ASN A 32 -15.72 -5.29 -32.36
CA ASN A 32 -15.57 -6.64 -31.81
C ASN A 32 -15.98 -6.72 -30.33
N LEU A 33 -15.66 -5.71 -29.53
CA LEU A 33 -16.11 -5.66 -28.14
C LEU A 33 -17.62 -5.44 -28.06
N ASP A 34 -18.16 -4.56 -28.90
CA ASP A 34 -19.59 -4.31 -28.99
C ASP A 34 -20.33 -5.60 -29.36
N TYR A 35 -19.86 -6.33 -30.37
CA TYR A 35 -20.41 -7.63 -30.75
C TYR A 35 -20.38 -8.64 -29.59
N LEU A 36 -19.26 -8.71 -28.85
CA LEU A 36 -19.16 -9.64 -27.71
C LEU A 36 -20.14 -9.26 -26.59
N MET A 37 -20.28 -7.97 -26.29
CA MET A 37 -21.20 -7.51 -25.24
C MET A 37 -22.66 -7.73 -25.61
N GLU A 38 -23.00 -7.63 -26.90
CA GLU A 38 -24.38 -7.84 -27.38
C GLU A 38 -24.74 -9.33 -27.56
N ASN A 39 -23.80 -10.17 -27.95
CA ASN A 39 -24.07 -11.52 -28.43
C ASN A 39 -23.51 -12.62 -27.53
N CYS A 40 -22.68 -12.30 -26.54
CA CYS A 40 -22.07 -13.27 -25.64
C CYS A 40 -22.53 -13.03 -24.19
N SER A 41 -22.42 -14.07 -23.36
CA SER A 41 -22.71 -13.93 -21.93
C SER A 41 -21.63 -13.05 -21.27
N TRP A 42 -22.04 -12.03 -20.56
CA TRP A 42 -21.14 -11.18 -19.78
C TRP A 42 -21.76 -10.81 -18.43
N THR A 43 -20.93 -10.41 -17.49
CA THR A 43 -21.37 -9.90 -16.19
C THR A 43 -20.38 -8.85 -15.68
N ALA A 44 -20.89 -7.90 -14.90
CA ALA A 44 -20.05 -6.94 -14.21
C ALA A 44 -19.66 -7.49 -12.83
N ILE A 45 -18.39 -7.39 -12.49
CA ILE A 45 -17.87 -7.79 -11.17
C ILE A 45 -17.18 -6.58 -10.51
N LYS A 46 -17.19 -6.56 -9.18
CA LYS A 46 -16.45 -5.55 -8.42
C LYS A 46 -14.95 -5.85 -8.49
N ALA A 47 -14.15 -4.82 -8.78
CA ALA A 47 -12.70 -4.92 -8.91
C ALA A 47 -11.93 -4.20 -7.79
N HIS A 48 -12.60 -3.81 -6.70
CA HIS A 48 -12.03 -3.08 -5.57
C HIS A 48 -12.69 -3.50 -4.24
N GLY A 49 -12.16 -2.99 -3.16
CA GLY A 49 -12.73 -3.15 -1.83
C GLY A 49 -12.75 -4.58 -1.32
N THR A 50 -13.71 -4.87 -0.47
CA THR A 50 -13.86 -6.18 0.18
C THR A 50 -14.12 -7.30 -0.81
N ALA A 51 -14.67 -7.00 -1.99
CA ALA A 51 -14.91 -7.97 -3.05
C ALA A 51 -13.64 -8.61 -3.62
N VAL A 52 -12.49 -7.99 -3.42
CA VAL A 52 -11.17 -8.50 -3.83
C VAL A 52 -10.23 -8.71 -2.64
N GLY A 53 -10.75 -8.70 -1.41
CA GLY A 53 -10.01 -9.01 -0.18
C GLY A 53 -9.25 -7.83 0.43
N LEU A 54 -9.59 -6.59 0.06
CA LEU A 54 -9.08 -5.38 0.71
C LEU A 54 -9.80 -5.10 2.04
N PRO A 55 -9.26 -4.24 2.93
CA PRO A 55 -9.82 -3.99 4.25
C PRO A 55 -11.24 -3.42 4.23
N SER A 56 -11.53 -2.47 3.34
CA SER A 56 -12.82 -1.79 3.22
C SER A 56 -13.24 -1.60 1.76
N ASP A 57 -14.50 -1.24 1.54
CA ASP A 57 -15.02 -0.96 0.19
C ASP A 57 -14.54 0.38 -0.39
N ASP A 58 -13.94 1.25 0.45
CA ASP A 58 -13.30 2.49 0.01
C ASP A 58 -11.87 2.27 -0.51
N ASP A 59 -11.28 1.09 -0.24
CA ASP A 59 -9.94 0.76 -0.70
C ASP A 59 -9.92 0.48 -2.21
N MET A 60 -9.04 1.20 -2.90
CA MET A 60 -8.87 1.07 -4.35
C MET A 60 -8.22 -0.28 -4.70
N GLY A 61 -8.83 -1.01 -5.64
CA GLY A 61 -8.20 -2.18 -6.25
C GLY A 61 -6.97 -1.80 -7.09
N ASN A 62 -6.10 -2.76 -7.29
CA ASN A 62 -4.93 -2.62 -8.15
C ASN A 62 -4.66 -3.92 -8.92
N SER A 63 -3.68 -3.89 -9.83
CA SER A 63 -3.37 -5.02 -10.69
C SER A 63 -2.94 -6.27 -9.90
N GLU A 64 -2.16 -6.11 -8.84
CA GLU A 64 -1.72 -7.23 -7.99
C GLU A 64 -2.90 -7.94 -7.34
N VAL A 65 -3.78 -7.17 -6.71
CA VAL A 65 -4.98 -7.69 -6.03
C VAL A 65 -5.91 -8.40 -7.00
N GLY A 66 -6.17 -7.81 -8.18
CA GLY A 66 -7.01 -8.39 -9.21
C GLY A 66 -6.43 -9.69 -9.79
N HIS A 67 -5.14 -9.70 -10.13
CA HIS A 67 -4.49 -10.91 -10.64
C HIS A 67 -4.39 -12.02 -9.60
N ASN A 68 -4.19 -11.67 -8.34
CA ASN A 68 -4.21 -12.65 -7.24
C ASN A 68 -5.59 -13.31 -7.11
N ALA A 69 -6.68 -12.54 -7.14
CA ALA A 69 -8.04 -13.07 -7.08
C ALA A 69 -8.35 -13.99 -8.29
N ILE A 70 -7.97 -13.58 -9.50
CA ILE A 70 -8.12 -14.41 -10.72
C ILE A 70 -7.30 -15.69 -10.61
N GLY A 71 -6.03 -15.58 -10.20
CA GLY A 71 -5.11 -16.71 -10.14
C GLY A 71 -5.47 -17.74 -9.08
N CYS A 72 -5.99 -17.30 -7.94
CA CYS A 72 -6.46 -18.18 -6.86
C CYS A 72 -7.88 -18.72 -7.07
N GLY A 73 -8.67 -18.10 -7.96
CA GLY A 73 -10.07 -18.45 -8.17
C GLY A 73 -10.96 -18.22 -6.93
N GLN A 74 -10.49 -17.43 -5.98
CA GLN A 74 -11.23 -17.10 -4.75
C GLN A 74 -10.75 -15.76 -4.17
N VAL A 75 -11.60 -15.15 -3.35
CA VAL A 75 -11.24 -13.94 -2.59
C VAL A 75 -10.61 -14.35 -1.27
N TYR A 76 -9.47 -13.76 -0.95
CA TYR A 76 -8.78 -13.92 0.34
C TYR A 76 -8.23 -12.59 0.83
N SER A 77 -7.90 -12.49 2.12
CA SER A 77 -7.35 -11.26 2.70
C SER A 77 -6.06 -10.86 2.00
N GLN A 78 -6.03 -9.67 1.41
CA GLN A 78 -4.85 -9.10 0.75
C GLN A 78 -3.87 -8.53 1.78
N GLY A 79 -2.65 -8.20 1.33
CA GLY A 79 -1.53 -7.85 2.19
C GLY A 79 -1.84 -6.83 3.28
N ALA A 80 -2.45 -5.69 2.95
CA ALA A 80 -2.79 -4.65 3.94
C ALA A 80 -3.76 -5.16 5.02
N LYS A 81 -4.80 -5.90 4.63
CA LYS A 81 -5.76 -6.50 5.55
C LYS A 81 -5.10 -7.56 6.42
N LEU A 82 -4.33 -8.46 5.82
CA LEU A 82 -3.63 -9.53 6.55
C LEU A 82 -2.65 -8.97 7.58
N VAL A 83 -1.88 -7.94 7.22
CA VAL A 83 -0.97 -7.25 8.15
C VAL A 83 -1.76 -6.58 9.28
N GLY A 84 -2.83 -5.85 8.96
CA GLY A 84 -3.70 -5.23 9.97
C GLY A 84 -4.29 -6.24 10.95
N GLU A 85 -4.81 -7.37 10.47
CA GLU A 85 -5.34 -8.46 11.30
C GLU A 85 -4.25 -9.07 12.18
N SER A 86 -3.04 -9.28 11.65
CA SER A 86 -1.93 -9.87 12.41
C SER A 86 -1.36 -8.90 13.46
N ILE A 87 -1.44 -7.60 13.24
CA ILE A 87 -1.13 -6.58 14.24
C ILE A 87 -2.20 -6.57 15.34
N ALA A 88 -3.47 -6.56 14.96
CA ALA A 88 -4.59 -6.49 15.89
C ALA A 88 -4.66 -7.70 16.84
N ASN A 89 -4.40 -8.91 16.33
CA ASN A 89 -4.37 -10.13 17.13
C ASN A 89 -2.98 -10.43 17.76
N GLY A 90 -1.97 -9.62 17.45
CA GLY A 90 -0.62 -9.74 17.99
C GLY A 90 0.24 -10.85 17.36
N SER A 91 -0.26 -11.60 16.38
CA SER A 91 0.48 -12.74 15.80
C SER A 91 1.75 -12.33 15.07
N ILE A 92 1.79 -11.13 14.46
CA ILE A 92 3.00 -10.61 13.81
C ILE A 92 4.16 -10.50 14.80
N TYR A 93 3.90 -10.12 16.05
CA TYR A 93 4.89 -9.95 17.10
C TYR A 93 5.38 -11.28 17.68
N GLN A 94 4.68 -12.38 17.40
CA GLN A 94 5.08 -13.72 17.75
C GLN A 94 5.93 -14.39 16.66
N SER A 95 6.01 -13.79 15.47
CA SER A 95 6.79 -14.33 14.37
C SER A 95 8.29 -14.38 14.69
N GLU A 96 8.98 -15.37 14.17
CA GLU A 96 10.43 -15.48 14.31
C GLU A 96 11.16 -14.27 13.72
N THR A 97 10.64 -13.73 12.61
CA THR A 97 11.20 -12.54 11.94
C THR A 97 11.16 -11.33 12.86
N TRP A 98 10.00 -11.05 13.49
CA TRP A 98 9.88 -9.93 14.42
C TRP A 98 10.80 -10.11 15.65
N LYS A 99 10.78 -11.28 16.27
CA LYS A 99 11.64 -11.58 17.43
C LYS A 99 13.12 -11.40 17.10
N LYS A 100 13.57 -11.90 15.96
CA LYS A 100 14.95 -11.74 15.50
C LYS A 100 15.29 -10.28 15.21
N LEU A 101 14.36 -9.51 14.64
CA LEU A 101 14.55 -8.09 14.37
C LEU A 101 14.71 -7.31 15.68
N VAL A 102 13.85 -7.54 16.67
CA VAL A 102 13.93 -6.90 17.99
C VAL A 102 15.25 -7.28 18.68
N GLU A 103 15.62 -8.56 18.69
CA GLU A 103 16.87 -8.99 19.31
C GLU A 103 18.10 -8.33 18.69
N ASN A 104 18.14 -8.23 17.36
CA ASN A 104 19.23 -7.55 16.66
C ASN A 104 19.25 -6.03 16.87
N ALA A 105 18.12 -5.44 17.21
CA ALA A 105 18.01 -4.00 17.46
C ALA A 105 18.31 -3.60 18.92
N LYS A 106 18.42 -4.54 19.85
CA LYS A 106 18.79 -4.27 21.24
C LYS A 106 20.17 -3.59 21.32
N GLY A 107 20.20 -2.43 21.98
CA GLY A 107 21.42 -1.62 22.07
C GLY A 107 21.78 -0.86 20.78
N HIS A 108 20.97 -0.97 19.75
CA HIS A 108 21.14 -0.32 18.45
C HIS A 108 19.93 0.52 18.09
N THR A 109 19.88 1.03 16.87
CA THR A 109 18.75 1.78 16.34
C THR A 109 17.92 0.91 15.42
N LEU A 110 16.62 0.80 15.68
CA LEU A 110 15.68 0.21 14.73
C LEU A 110 15.24 1.28 13.71
N HIS A 111 15.37 0.98 12.43
CA HIS A 111 14.98 1.87 11.35
C HIS A 111 13.71 1.34 10.68
N PHE A 112 12.74 2.23 10.50
CA PHE A 112 11.58 2.01 9.64
C PHE A 112 11.72 2.86 8.39
N LEU A 113 11.60 2.24 7.22
CA LEU A 113 11.62 2.92 5.92
C LEU A 113 10.36 2.51 5.16
N GLY A 114 9.55 3.47 4.77
CA GLY A 114 8.32 3.16 4.03
C GLY A 114 7.52 4.38 3.64
N LEU A 115 6.46 4.12 2.87
CA LEU A 115 5.52 5.13 2.44
C LEU A 115 4.68 5.59 3.63
N LEU A 116 4.66 6.90 3.88
CA LEU A 116 3.87 7.49 4.96
C LEU A 116 2.48 7.86 4.42
N SER A 117 1.54 6.92 4.54
CA SER A 117 0.24 6.97 3.87
C SER A 117 -0.76 6.05 4.56
N ASP A 118 -2.04 6.31 4.43
CA ASP A 118 -3.16 5.45 4.83
C ASP A 118 -3.90 4.83 3.62
N GLY A 119 -3.36 5.01 2.41
CA GLY A 119 -4.00 4.57 1.16
C GLY A 119 -4.10 3.06 0.96
N ASN A 120 -3.55 2.23 1.83
CA ASN A 120 -3.59 0.76 1.79
C ASN A 120 -3.03 0.08 0.53
N VAL A 121 -2.46 0.84 -0.41
CA VAL A 121 -1.90 0.27 -1.65
C VAL A 121 -0.50 -0.31 -1.39
N HIS A 122 0.38 0.45 -0.75
CA HIS A 122 1.76 0.04 -0.46
C HIS A 122 2.08 0.04 1.03
N SER A 123 1.34 0.79 1.83
CA SER A 123 1.52 0.89 3.28
C SER A 123 0.25 1.41 3.96
N ASN A 124 0.26 1.31 5.28
CA ASN A 124 -0.70 2.00 6.13
C ASN A 124 0.02 2.56 7.36
N ILE A 125 -0.17 3.85 7.64
CA ILE A 125 0.48 4.54 8.76
C ILE A 125 0.14 3.88 10.11
N SER A 126 -1.09 3.35 10.28
CA SER A 126 -1.49 2.68 11.51
C SER A 126 -0.61 1.46 11.83
N HIS A 127 -0.12 0.75 10.81
CA HIS A 127 0.80 -0.36 10.98
C HIS A 127 2.15 0.12 11.55
N LEU A 128 2.67 1.22 11.00
CA LEU A 128 3.91 1.83 11.49
C LEU A 128 3.78 2.27 12.96
N LEU A 129 2.70 2.99 13.31
CA LEU A 129 2.46 3.46 14.68
C LEU A 129 2.36 2.29 15.65
N ALA A 130 1.67 1.23 15.28
CA ALA A 130 1.56 0.02 16.10
C ALA A 130 2.92 -0.68 16.31
N MET A 131 3.74 -0.77 15.26
CA MET A 131 5.08 -1.37 15.34
C MET A 131 6.04 -0.53 16.21
N ILE A 132 5.98 0.81 16.15
CA ILE A 132 6.76 1.70 17.01
C ILE A 132 6.35 1.48 18.47
N THR A 133 5.05 1.45 18.74
CA THR A 133 4.52 1.19 20.09
C THR A 133 4.97 -0.15 20.64
N GLN A 134 4.91 -1.19 19.80
CA GLN A 134 5.34 -2.53 20.21
C GLN A 134 6.86 -2.61 20.43
N ALA A 135 7.64 -1.96 19.60
CA ALA A 135 9.09 -1.92 19.76
C ALA A 135 9.51 -1.32 21.11
N LYS A 136 8.84 -0.24 21.56
CA LYS A 136 9.03 0.30 22.91
C LYS A 136 8.68 -0.72 24.00
N LYS A 137 7.52 -1.40 23.87
CA LYS A 137 7.08 -2.43 24.84
C LYS A 137 8.08 -3.59 24.97
N GLU A 138 8.81 -3.90 23.90
CA GLU A 138 9.84 -4.95 23.89
C GLU A 138 11.24 -4.46 24.31
N GLY A 139 11.32 -3.21 24.80
CA GLY A 139 12.52 -2.67 25.43
C GLY A 139 13.54 -2.09 24.44
N LEU A 140 13.15 -1.77 23.21
CA LEU A 140 14.01 -1.00 22.31
C LEU A 140 14.07 0.45 22.76
N ASN A 141 15.26 1.06 22.65
CA ASN A 141 15.51 2.41 23.17
C ASN A 141 15.53 3.48 22.07
N ARG A 142 15.77 3.09 20.80
CA ARG A 142 15.95 4.06 19.74
C ARG A 142 15.31 3.62 18.44
N ILE A 143 14.46 4.51 17.90
CA ILE A 143 13.79 4.31 16.60
C ILE A 143 14.06 5.51 15.69
N ARG A 144 14.27 5.24 14.41
CA ARG A 144 14.37 6.24 13.34
C ARG A 144 13.45 5.87 12.19
N VAL A 145 12.62 6.84 11.78
CA VAL A 145 11.68 6.67 10.69
C VAL A 145 12.15 7.46 9.47
N HIS A 146 12.19 6.80 8.33
CA HIS A 146 12.52 7.36 7.03
C HIS A 146 11.23 7.45 6.20
N CYS A 147 10.67 8.65 6.08
CA CYS A 147 9.36 8.87 5.50
C CYS A 147 9.44 9.04 3.99
N LEU A 148 8.78 8.17 3.23
CA LEU A 148 8.52 8.38 1.82
C LEU A 148 7.14 9.04 1.71
N MET A 149 7.10 10.28 1.24
CA MET A 149 5.84 11.03 1.12
C MET A 149 5.04 10.53 -0.08
N ASP A 150 3.77 10.25 0.13
CA ASP A 150 2.88 9.74 -0.92
C ASP A 150 2.45 10.86 -1.89
N GLY A 151 1.21 11.24 -1.94
CA GLY A 151 0.66 12.21 -2.88
C GLY A 151 0.17 11.59 -4.20
N ARG A 152 0.04 10.26 -4.24
CA ARG A 152 -0.54 9.51 -5.36
C ARG A 152 -1.72 8.64 -4.94
N ASP A 153 -1.53 7.84 -3.90
CA ASP A 153 -2.58 6.96 -3.37
C ASP A 153 -3.46 7.71 -2.36
N VAL A 154 -2.99 8.89 -1.94
CA VAL A 154 -3.68 9.87 -1.09
C VAL A 154 -3.54 11.27 -1.70
N PRO A 155 -4.34 12.27 -1.30
CA PRO A 155 -4.26 13.62 -1.84
C PRO A 155 -2.85 14.21 -1.80
N GLU A 156 -2.45 14.91 -2.88
CA GLU A 156 -1.09 15.44 -3.07
C GLU A 156 -0.63 16.37 -1.95
N THR A 157 -1.56 17.08 -1.29
CA THR A 157 -1.28 18.04 -0.22
C THR A 157 -1.42 17.47 1.18
N SER A 158 -1.73 16.16 1.35
CA SER A 158 -2.02 15.54 2.64
C SER A 158 -0.77 15.21 3.47
N GLY A 159 0.42 15.30 2.92
CA GLY A 159 1.66 14.84 3.52
C GLY A 159 1.94 15.37 4.93
N LEU A 160 1.67 16.66 5.18
CA LEU A 160 1.87 17.28 6.50
C LEU A 160 0.97 16.67 7.58
N ASN A 161 -0.22 16.18 7.23
CA ASN A 161 -1.12 15.54 8.18
C ASN A 161 -0.53 14.23 8.71
N TYR A 162 0.07 13.43 7.82
CA TYR A 162 0.73 12.17 8.21
C TYR A 162 2.01 12.40 9.00
N ILE A 163 2.80 13.42 8.64
CA ILE A 163 3.98 13.82 9.44
C ILE A 163 3.55 14.19 10.85
N LYS A 164 2.55 15.06 10.99
CA LYS A 164 2.05 15.48 12.31
C LYS A 164 1.53 14.28 13.10
N GLN A 165 0.74 13.40 12.49
CA GLN A 165 0.24 12.19 13.14
C GLN A 165 1.38 11.30 13.67
N LEU A 166 2.44 11.13 12.88
CA LEU A 166 3.61 10.36 13.28
C LEU A 166 4.38 11.04 14.41
N GLU A 167 4.62 12.35 14.31
CA GLU A 167 5.33 13.13 15.34
C GLU A 167 4.57 13.14 16.66
N ASP A 168 3.25 13.40 16.63
CA ASP A 168 2.40 13.39 17.82
C ASP A 168 2.42 12.01 18.51
N HIS A 169 2.37 10.94 17.72
CA HIS A 169 2.45 9.58 18.25
C HIS A 169 3.83 9.30 18.88
N MET A 170 4.92 9.62 18.21
CA MET A 170 6.27 9.44 18.76
C MET A 170 6.49 10.30 20.01
N ALA A 171 6.01 11.55 20.01
CA ALA A 171 6.08 12.42 21.18
C ALA A 171 5.36 11.82 22.39
N SER A 172 4.22 11.16 22.19
CA SER A 172 3.49 10.47 23.26
C SER A 172 4.22 9.26 23.84
N LEU A 173 5.16 8.70 23.08
CA LEU A 173 5.95 7.53 23.48
C LEU A 173 7.33 7.88 24.03
N ASN A 174 7.92 9.01 23.61
CA ASN A 174 9.26 9.41 24.02
C ASN A 174 9.34 9.71 25.51
N ASP A 175 10.40 9.20 26.14
CA ASP A 175 10.75 9.42 27.54
C ASP A 175 12.27 9.28 27.74
N ASP A 176 12.75 9.25 28.98
CA ASP A 176 14.18 9.13 29.30
C ASP A 176 14.82 7.82 28.78
N THR A 177 14.01 6.82 28.47
CA THR A 177 14.45 5.47 28.05
C THR A 177 14.21 5.19 26.56
N PHE A 178 13.38 5.99 25.90
CA PHE A 178 12.96 5.74 24.52
C PHE A 178 12.98 7.03 23.67
N ASP A 179 13.69 6.99 22.57
CA ASP A 179 13.89 8.10 21.61
C ASP A 179 13.49 7.70 20.20
N ALA A 180 12.29 8.07 19.76
CA ALA A 180 11.78 7.88 18.42
C ALA A 180 11.72 9.21 17.67
N LYS A 181 12.28 9.27 16.45
CA LYS A 181 12.33 10.49 15.62
C LYS A 181 12.24 10.16 14.13
N ILE A 182 11.78 11.13 13.36
CA ILE A 182 11.95 11.13 11.92
C ILE A 182 13.44 11.41 11.64
N ALA A 183 14.08 10.54 10.86
CA ALA A 183 15.48 10.68 10.49
C ALA A 183 15.67 11.30 9.10
N SER A 184 14.77 10.99 8.18
CA SER A 184 14.79 11.55 6.83
C SER A 184 13.41 11.51 6.20
N GLY A 185 13.20 12.31 5.16
CA GLY A 185 11.98 12.32 4.39
C GLY A 185 12.23 12.73 2.94
N GLY A 186 11.41 12.22 2.03
CA GLY A 186 11.46 12.57 0.61
C GLY A 186 10.24 12.07 -0.15
N GLY A 187 9.98 12.64 -1.33
CA GLY A 187 8.85 12.24 -2.16
C GLY A 187 9.04 10.86 -2.79
N ARG A 188 7.97 10.05 -2.84
CA ARG A 188 8.02 8.71 -3.46
C ARG A 188 8.48 8.73 -4.91
N ILE A 189 8.13 9.76 -5.67
CA ILE A 189 8.53 9.91 -7.07
C ILE A 189 10.05 9.89 -7.22
N PHE A 190 10.78 10.52 -6.31
CA PHE A 190 12.24 10.59 -6.35
C PHE A 190 12.94 9.35 -5.82
N LEU A 191 12.31 8.66 -4.86
CA LEU A 191 12.94 7.57 -4.12
C LEU A 191 12.51 6.19 -4.61
N MET A 192 11.32 6.06 -5.22
CA MET A 192 10.77 4.79 -5.69
C MET A 192 10.84 4.60 -7.20
N ILE A 193 11.15 5.64 -7.99
CA ILE A 193 11.29 5.52 -9.44
C ILE A 193 12.70 5.06 -9.79
N ARG A 194 12.82 3.94 -10.51
CA ARG A 194 14.10 3.34 -10.92
C ARG A 194 15.02 4.24 -11.77
N ARG A 195 14.47 5.27 -12.44
CA ARG A 195 15.21 6.25 -13.25
C ARG A 195 14.52 7.60 -13.16
N PRO A 196 14.78 8.40 -12.10
CA PRO A 196 14.30 9.77 -12.10
C PRO A 196 14.99 10.55 -13.24
N PRO A 197 14.30 11.52 -13.87
CA PRO A 197 14.95 12.42 -14.82
C PRO A 197 16.16 13.08 -14.16
N ARG A 198 17.25 13.26 -14.91
CA ARG A 198 18.52 13.85 -14.38
C ARG A 198 18.33 15.21 -13.71
N SER A 199 17.31 15.97 -14.12
CA SER A 199 16.93 17.27 -13.53
C SER A 199 16.28 17.20 -12.15
N THR A 200 15.87 16.01 -11.72
CA THR A 200 15.07 15.81 -10.50
C THR A 200 15.89 15.32 -9.29
N LEU A 201 17.19 15.07 -9.48
CA LEU A 201 18.08 14.53 -8.44
C LEU A 201 18.55 15.57 -7.40
N VAL A 202 18.16 16.83 -7.54
CA VAL A 202 18.63 17.90 -6.64
C VAL A 202 17.60 18.15 -5.54
N GLY A 203 17.89 17.69 -4.34
CA GLY A 203 17.26 18.17 -3.10
C GLY A 203 16.22 17.26 -2.42
N SER A 204 16.24 15.96 -2.65
CA SER A 204 15.17 15.09 -2.16
C SER A 204 15.39 14.38 -0.82
N VAL A 205 16.54 14.47 -0.21
CA VAL A 205 16.78 13.90 1.13
C VAL A 205 17.45 14.94 2.01
N ARG A 206 16.70 15.49 2.97
CA ARG A 206 17.28 16.18 4.12
C ARG A 206 17.27 15.23 5.31
N CYS A 207 18.44 14.95 5.86
CA CYS A 207 18.55 14.41 7.22
C CYS A 207 18.13 15.52 8.20
N VAL A 208 17.26 15.21 9.11
CA VAL A 208 16.83 16.08 10.21
C VAL A 208 17.60 15.70 11.46
#